data_8ad59a2cc7ce9033b35a09e33c5ac629
#
_entry.id   8ad59a2cc7ce9033b35a09e33c5ac629
#
_cell.length_a   1.000
_cell.length_b   1.000
_cell.length_c   1.000
_cell.angle_alpha   90.00
_cell.angle_beta   90.00
_cell.angle_gamma   90.00
#
_symmetry.space_group_name_H-M   'P 1'
#
loop_
_entity.id
_entity.type
_entity.pdbx_description
1 polymer ?
#
loop_
_entity_poly.entity_id
_entity_poly.type
_entity_poly.pdbx_seq_one_letter_code
_entity_poly.pdbx_strand_id
1 'polypeptide(L)'
;RDSCYDMNMFTEPVHKNSRARSKSTTRLKVLTAAGELFETTGYADTSIREIAKKAGVSVGTVMSVGEKRALLVQSISHKIAKIHDGLKTQPPGDLISVINPFLEMFAGHSELSRAYASALIELGDQGQELKRLEHLLTEEILRRLAASRLAKDESRDLAGVLYHAYLGLLIGWATRLYSSQELKDQARTIINRLENAFGVQL
;
A
#
# COMPACT_ATOMS: atom_id res chain seq x y z
N ARG A 1 -37.63 -48.28 -28.73
CA ARG A 1 -37.13 -48.49 -27.33
C ARG A 1 -36.24 -47.32 -26.97
N ASP A 2 -36.78 -46.61 -26.06
CA ASP A 2 -36.39 -45.30 -25.61
C ASP A 2 -35.06 -45.32 -24.88
N SER A 3 -34.26 -44.32 -25.15
CA SER A 3 -33.18 -43.92 -24.26
C SER A 3 -33.30 -42.42 -24.04
N CYS A 4 -33.81 -42.10 -22.86
CA CYS A 4 -33.75 -40.75 -22.30
C CYS A 4 -32.30 -40.31 -22.11
N TYR A 5 -31.88 -39.30 -22.84
CA TYR A 5 -30.67 -38.55 -22.51
C TYR A 5 -31.04 -37.51 -21.46
N ASP A 6 -30.56 -37.76 -20.26
CA ASP A 6 -30.59 -36.86 -19.15
C ASP A 6 -29.68 -35.65 -19.45
N MET A 7 -30.33 -34.51 -19.74
CA MET A 7 -29.66 -33.26 -20.10
C MET A 7 -29.69 -32.35 -18.88
N ASN A 8 -28.82 -32.65 -17.91
CA ASN A 8 -28.65 -31.78 -16.74
C ASN A 8 -27.16 -31.62 -16.43
N MET A 9 -26.46 -30.97 -17.36
CA MET A 9 -25.08 -30.51 -17.15
C MET A 9 -24.97 -29.13 -17.78
N PHE A 10 -24.75 -28.14 -16.94
CA PHE A 10 -24.34 -26.75 -17.20
C PHE A 10 -25.25 -25.68 -16.58
N THR A 11 -25.22 -25.55 -15.24
CA THR A 11 -25.62 -24.28 -14.60
C THR A 11 -24.86 -24.05 -13.28
N GLU A 12 -23.52 -24.07 -13.24
CA GLU A 12 -22.79 -23.68 -12.02
C GLU A 12 -21.42 -23.00 -12.13
N PRO A 13 -21.07 -22.12 -13.04
CA PRO A 13 -19.97 -21.23 -12.75
C PRO A 13 -20.32 -19.73 -12.72
N VAL A 14 -21.45 -19.31 -13.25
CA VAL A 14 -21.77 -17.88 -13.44
C VAL A 14 -22.08 -17.15 -12.13
N HIS A 15 -22.75 -17.79 -11.19
CA HIS A 15 -23.17 -17.16 -9.93
C HIS A 15 -22.06 -16.95 -8.90
N LYS A 16 -21.03 -17.80 -8.84
CA LYS A 16 -19.88 -17.63 -7.93
C LYS A 16 -19.05 -16.40 -8.31
N ASN A 17 -18.85 -16.17 -9.60
CA ASN A 17 -18.05 -15.06 -10.10
C ASN A 17 -18.75 -13.70 -9.89
N SER A 18 -20.06 -13.64 -10.00
CA SER A 18 -20.88 -12.44 -9.77
C SER A 18 -20.86 -12.00 -8.29
N ARG A 19 -21.04 -12.94 -7.35
CA ARG A 19 -20.99 -12.66 -5.90
C ARG A 19 -19.59 -12.23 -5.45
N ALA A 20 -18.53 -12.85 -5.95
CA ALA A 20 -17.16 -12.47 -5.65
C ALA A 20 -16.84 -11.04 -6.13
N ARG A 21 -17.27 -10.69 -7.36
CA ARG A 21 -17.12 -9.33 -7.92
C ARG A 21 -17.90 -8.30 -7.11
N SER A 22 -19.15 -8.60 -6.74
CA SER A 22 -19.97 -7.71 -5.91
C SER A 22 -19.35 -7.48 -4.53
N LYS A 23 -18.81 -8.52 -3.89
CA LYS A 23 -18.11 -8.42 -2.61
C LYS A 23 -16.83 -7.57 -2.73
N SER A 24 -16.04 -7.75 -3.78
CA SER A 24 -14.85 -6.96 -4.05
C SER A 24 -15.18 -5.48 -4.27
N THR A 25 -16.20 -5.19 -5.06
CA THR A 25 -16.66 -3.81 -5.32
C THR A 25 -17.15 -3.14 -4.03
N THR A 26 -17.91 -3.84 -3.21
CA THR A 26 -18.41 -3.33 -1.93
C THR A 26 -17.25 -3.06 -0.97
N ARG A 27 -16.29 -3.98 -0.86
CA ARG A 27 -15.08 -3.78 -0.06
C ARG A 27 -14.32 -2.53 -0.50
N LEU A 28 -14.13 -2.33 -1.81
CA LEU A 28 -13.45 -1.16 -2.34
C LEU A 28 -14.18 0.14 -1.99
N LYS A 29 -15.52 0.19 -2.11
CA LYS A 29 -16.32 1.34 -1.69
C LYS A 29 -16.12 1.67 -0.21
N VAL A 30 -16.13 0.67 0.66
CA VAL A 30 -15.90 0.85 2.10
C VAL A 30 -14.50 1.40 2.37
N LEU A 31 -13.46 0.84 1.76
CA LEU A 31 -12.07 1.28 1.96
C LEU A 31 -11.84 2.69 1.41
N THR A 32 -12.42 3.04 0.27
CA THR A 32 -12.36 4.40 -0.28
C THR A 32 -13.04 5.40 0.65
N ALA A 33 -14.26 5.11 1.10
CA ALA A 33 -15.00 5.97 2.02
C ALA A 33 -14.26 6.14 3.37
N ALA A 34 -13.69 5.05 3.89
CA ALA A 34 -12.90 5.10 5.14
C ALA A 34 -11.65 5.97 4.96
N GLY A 35 -10.88 5.76 3.89
CA GLY A 35 -9.67 6.53 3.61
C GLY A 35 -9.96 8.03 3.48
N GLU A 36 -10.99 8.40 2.73
CA GLU A 36 -11.39 9.81 2.57
C GLU A 36 -11.82 10.45 3.90
N LEU A 37 -12.59 9.74 4.73
CA LEU A 37 -12.99 10.26 6.04
C LEU A 37 -11.80 10.38 6.99
N PHE A 38 -10.90 9.41 7.00
CA PHE A 38 -9.69 9.48 7.80
C PHE A 38 -8.78 10.65 7.42
N GLU A 39 -8.76 11.04 6.14
CA GLU A 39 -7.99 12.20 5.66
C GLU A 39 -8.69 13.53 5.97
N THR A 40 -10.01 13.61 5.87
CA THR A 40 -10.76 14.87 5.99
C THR A 40 -11.24 15.16 7.39
N THR A 41 -11.69 14.15 8.12
CA THR A 41 -12.23 14.27 9.48
C THR A 41 -11.20 13.91 10.55
N GLY A 42 -10.19 13.10 10.17
CA GLY A 42 -9.22 12.52 11.09
C GLY A 42 -9.61 11.10 11.53
N TYR A 43 -8.57 10.30 11.85
CA TYR A 43 -8.80 8.91 12.28
C TYR A 43 -9.57 8.84 13.60
N ALA A 44 -9.23 9.67 14.60
CA ALA A 44 -9.87 9.64 15.91
C ALA A 44 -11.40 9.91 15.82
N ASP A 45 -11.78 10.92 15.06
CA ASP A 45 -13.15 11.45 15.01
C ASP A 45 -14.05 10.72 14.01
N THR A 46 -13.50 9.91 13.10
CA THR A 46 -14.29 9.12 12.16
C THR A 46 -14.94 7.90 12.84
N SER A 47 -16.23 7.71 12.65
CA SER A 47 -16.99 6.56 13.14
C SER A 47 -17.32 5.54 12.04
N ILE A 48 -17.56 4.28 12.42
CA ILE A 48 -18.03 3.22 11.52
C ILE A 48 -19.37 3.59 10.86
N ARG A 49 -20.24 4.34 11.58
CA ARG A 49 -21.51 4.80 11.04
C ARG A 49 -21.35 5.82 9.91
N GLU A 50 -20.40 6.74 10.04
CA GLU A 50 -20.08 7.70 9.00
C GLU A 50 -19.48 7.02 7.76
N ILE A 51 -18.60 6.03 7.97
CA ILE A 51 -18.06 5.20 6.87
C ILE A 51 -19.19 4.48 6.14
N ALA A 52 -20.12 3.88 6.86
CA ALA A 52 -21.27 3.18 6.28
C ALA A 52 -22.15 4.13 5.46
N LYS A 53 -22.46 5.31 6.02
CA LYS A 53 -23.24 6.36 5.34
C LYS A 53 -22.54 6.82 4.06
N LYS A 54 -21.23 7.11 4.11
CA LYS A 54 -20.46 7.58 2.96
C LYS A 54 -20.31 6.51 1.87
N ALA A 55 -20.10 5.25 2.27
CA ALA A 55 -19.99 4.11 1.36
C ALA A 55 -21.33 3.66 0.76
N GLY A 56 -22.47 4.15 1.28
CA GLY A 56 -23.81 3.72 0.86
C GLY A 56 -24.11 2.26 1.22
N VAL A 57 -23.65 1.78 2.38
CA VAL A 57 -23.83 0.40 2.85
C VAL A 57 -24.27 0.37 4.30
N SER A 58 -24.69 -0.81 4.80
CA SER A 58 -25.03 -0.99 6.21
C SER A 58 -23.77 -1.00 7.10
N VAL A 59 -23.93 -0.67 8.39
CA VAL A 59 -22.88 -0.80 9.41
C VAL A 59 -22.33 -2.22 9.47
N GLY A 60 -23.23 -3.24 9.41
CA GLY A 60 -22.82 -4.64 9.37
C GLY A 60 -21.96 -4.98 8.16
N THR A 61 -22.21 -4.35 7.00
CA THR A 61 -21.38 -4.51 5.80
C THR A 61 -19.98 -3.93 6.04
N VAL A 62 -19.87 -2.74 6.66
CA VAL A 62 -18.58 -2.15 7.00
C VAL A 62 -17.81 -3.07 7.96
N MET A 63 -18.46 -3.55 9.02
CA MET A 63 -17.86 -4.45 10.01
C MET A 63 -17.42 -5.79 9.40
N SER A 64 -18.09 -6.26 8.35
CA SER A 64 -17.65 -7.47 7.62
C SER A 64 -16.39 -7.26 6.80
N VAL A 65 -16.02 -6.01 6.47
CA VAL A 65 -14.75 -5.65 5.83
C VAL A 65 -13.64 -5.55 6.87
N GLY A 66 -13.94 -4.99 8.04
CA GLY A 66 -13.01 -4.89 9.16
C GLY A 66 -13.46 -3.88 10.20
N GLU A 67 -12.86 -3.96 11.37
CA GLU A 67 -12.95 -2.94 12.41
C GLU A 67 -12.19 -1.67 11.99
N LYS A 68 -12.43 -0.55 12.67
CA LYS A 68 -11.89 0.77 12.32
C LYS A 68 -10.37 0.75 12.09
N ARG A 69 -9.60 0.05 12.94
CA ARG A 69 -8.15 -0.09 12.82
C ARG A 69 -7.75 -0.89 11.57
N ALA A 70 -8.42 -2.00 11.31
CA ALA A 70 -8.19 -2.79 10.11
C ALA A 70 -8.57 -2.03 8.84
N LEU A 71 -9.65 -1.23 8.87
CA LEU A 71 -10.03 -0.34 7.78
C LEU A 71 -8.96 0.73 7.51
N LEU A 72 -8.33 1.29 8.56
CA LEU A 72 -7.22 2.22 8.42
C LEU A 72 -6.06 1.57 7.67
N VAL A 73 -5.59 0.43 8.13
CA VAL A 73 -4.47 -0.28 7.48
C VAL A 73 -4.82 -0.59 6.04
N GLN A 74 -5.98 -1.19 5.78
CA GLN A 74 -6.39 -1.58 4.43
C GLN A 74 -6.58 -0.40 3.49
N SER A 75 -7.11 0.74 3.96
CA SER A 75 -7.32 1.93 3.13
C SER A 75 -6.00 2.59 2.73
N ILE A 76 -5.04 2.69 3.65
CA ILE A 76 -3.72 3.23 3.37
C ILE A 76 -2.93 2.27 2.48
N SER A 77 -2.95 0.95 2.75
CA SER A 77 -2.34 -0.06 1.89
C SER A 77 -2.89 -0.01 0.46
N HIS A 78 -4.20 0.24 0.30
CA HIS A 78 -4.80 0.44 -1.02
C HIS A 78 -4.27 1.72 -1.70
N LYS A 79 -4.09 2.81 -0.95
CA LYS A 79 -3.49 4.05 -1.47
C LYS A 79 -2.03 3.84 -1.90
N ILE A 80 -1.24 3.13 -1.10
CA ILE A 80 0.14 2.74 -1.43
C ILE A 80 0.17 1.92 -2.73
N ALA A 81 -0.71 0.92 -2.86
CA ALA A 81 -0.80 0.12 -4.08
C ALA A 81 -1.11 0.95 -5.33
N LYS A 82 -1.99 1.94 -5.23
CA LYS A 82 -2.26 2.88 -6.33
C LYS A 82 -1.04 3.72 -6.72
N ILE A 83 -0.24 4.16 -5.75
CA ILE A 83 1.03 4.86 -6.04
C ILE A 83 1.96 3.94 -6.82
N HIS A 84 2.13 2.68 -6.39
CA HIS A 84 2.94 1.70 -7.11
C HIS A 84 2.44 1.44 -8.54
N ASP A 85 1.12 1.31 -8.73
CA ASP A 85 0.56 1.13 -10.07
C ASP A 85 0.80 2.36 -10.95
N GLY A 86 0.74 3.56 -10.39
CA GLY A 86 1.12 4.79 -11.08
C GLY A 86 2.61 4.82 -11.48
N LEU A 87 3.51 4.37 -10.60
CA LEU A 87 4.94 4.31 -10.89
C LEU A 87 5.27 3.35 -12.03
N LYS A 88 4.57 2.22 -12.15
CA LYS A 88 4.76 1.25 -13.24
C LYS A 88 4.47 1.84 -14.62
N THR A 89 3.60 2.82 -14.71
CA THR A 89 3.21 3.47 -15.97
C THR A 89 4.13 4.63 -16.36
N GLN A 90 5.03 5.05 -15.46
CA GLN A 90 5.99 6.13 -15.71
C GLN A 90 7.29 5.58 -16.31
N PRO A 91 7.99 6.37 -17.13
CA PRO A 91 9.35 6.03 -17.57
C PRO A 91 10.27 5.81 -16.36
N PRO A 92 11.27 4.93 -16.48
CA PRO A 92 12.30 4.81 -15.46
C PRO A 92 12.97 6.17 -15.20
N GLY A 93 13.09 6.54 -13.92
CA GLY A 93 13.80 7.73 -13.43
C GLY A 93 14.77 7.31 -12.32
N ASP A 94 15.29 8.27 -11.60
CA ASP A 94 16.18 8.07 -10.45
C ASP A 94 15.46 7.35 -9.29
N LEU A 95 16.24 6.83 -8.33
CA LEU A 95 15.68 6.09 -7.19
C LEU A 95 14.87 7.01 -6.26
N ILE A 96 15.19 8.29 -6.19
CA ILE A 96 14.40 9.24 -5.38
C ILE A 96 12.97 9.39 -5.91
N SER A 97 12.77 9.30 -7.23
CA SER A 97 11.44 9.36 -7.86
C SER A 97 10.54 8.18 -7.48
N VAL A 98 11.13 7.04 -7.08
CA VAL A 98 10.38 5.89 -6.54
C VAL A 98 9.91 6.16 -5.11
N ILE A 99 10.74 6.76 -4.28
CA ILE A 99 10.50 6.94 -2.85
C ILE A 99 9.64 8.19 -2.56
N ASN A 100 9.85 9.25 -3.31
CA ASN A 100 9.27 10.57 -3.04
C ASN A 100 7.73 10.59 -2.93
N PRO A 101 6.95 9.91 -3.80
CA PRO A 101 5.49 9.88 -3.69
C PRO A 101 4.99 9.31 -2.35
N PHE A 102 5.71 8.35 -1.77
CA PHE A 102 5.37 7.79 -0.47
C PHE A 102 5.74 8.74 0.67
N LEU A 103 6.91 9.40 0.58
CA LEU A 103 7.29 10.43 1.57
C LEU A 103 6.27 11.57 1.59
N GLU A 104 5.80 12.01 0.44
CA GLU A 104 4.78 13.05 0.32
C GLU A 104 3.44 12.60 0.88
N MET A 105 3.01 11.38 0.55
CA MET A 105 1.77 10.80 1.10
C MET A 105 1.81 10.75 2.64
N PHE A 106 2.89 10.23 3.22
CA PHE A 106 3.02 10.13 4.67
C PHE A 106 3.16 11.49 5.35
N ALA A 107 4.00 12.38 4.81
CA ALA A 107 4.22 13.71 5.36
C ALA A 107 2.99 14.62 5.24
N GLY A 108 2.18 14.46 4.19
CA GLY A 108 0.99 15.27 3.95
C GLY A 108 -0.13 15.06 4.97
N HIS A 109 -0.19 13.87 5.61
CA HIS A 109 -1.20 13.52 6.62
C HIS A 109 -0.55 12.90 7.85
N SER A 110 0.28 13.67 8.54
CA SER A 110 1.19 13.16 9.57
C SER A 110 0.50 12.42 10.72
N GLU A 111 -0.65 12.92 11.22
CA GLU A 111 -1.40 12.25 12.30
C GLU A 111 -1.99 10.91 11.84
N LEU A 112 -2.55 10.88 10.63
CA LEU A 112 -3.09 9.66 10.03
C LEU A 112 -1.98 8.62 9.80
N SER A 113 -0.82 9.06 9.35
CA SER A 113 0.34 8.19 9.10
C SER A 113 0.89 7.60 10.39
N ARG A 114 0.90 8.36 11.49
CA ARG A 114 1.27 7.84 12.82
C ARG A 114 0.26 6.83 13.33
N ALA A 115 -1.04 7.11 13.16
CA ALA A 115 -2.10 6.17 13.50
C ALA A 115 -1.96 4.85 12.70
N TYR A 116 -1.58 4.95 11.43
CA TYR A 116 -1.29 3.78 10.58
C TYR A 116 -0.09 2.97 11.08
N ALA A 117 1.02 3.63 11.40
CA ALA A 117 2.21 2.96 11.94
C ALA A 117 1.91 2.23 13.27
N SER A 118 1.16 2.87 14.17
CA SER A 118 0.68 2.24 15.41
C SER A 118 -0.22 1.02 15.12
N ALA A 119 -1.16 1.19 14.18
CA ALA A 119 -2.08 0.11 13.80
C ALA A 119 -1.37 -1.10 13.20
N LEU A 120 -0.32 -0.90 12.39
CA LEU A 120 0.50 -1.99 11.84
C LEU A 120 1.19 -2.81 12.95
N ILE A 121 1.71 -2.13 13.97
CA ILE A 121 2.38 -2.78 15.11
C ILE A 121 1.35 -3.56 15.94
N GLU A 122 0.19 -2.95 16.23
CA GLU A 122 -0.81 -3.52 17.12
C GLU A 122 -1.64 -4.65 16.50
N LEU A 123 -1.87 -4.62 15.18
CA LEU A 123 -2.63 -5.68 14.49
C LEU A 123 -1.88 -7.01 14.46
N GLY A 124 -0.54 -6.98 14.53
CA GLY A 124 0.25 -8.19 14.71
C GLY A 124 -0.02 -9.28 13.67
N ASP A 125 -0.26 -8.91 12.41
CA ASP A 125 -0.55 -9.84 11.30
C ASP A 125 0.69 -10.66 10.85
N GLN A 126 1.61 -10.86 11.76
CA GLN A 126 2.90 -11.54 11.55
C GLN A 126 3.78 -10.85 10.48
N GLY A 127 3.59 -9.55 10.29
CA GLY A 127 4.37 -8.76 9.33
C GLY A 127 4.00 -9.01 7.87
N GLN A 128 2.88 -9.65 7.57
CA GLN A 128 2.45 -9.93 6.18
C GLN A 128 2.26 -8.65 5.38
N GLU A 129 1.64 -7.62 5.97
CA GLU A 129 1.47 -6.35 5.26
C GLU A 129 2.81 -5.66 5.02
N LEU A 130 3.72 -5.63 5.99
CA LEU A 130 5.07 -5.08 5.79
C LEU A 130 5.84 -5.83 4.72
N LYS A 131 5.79 -7.17 4.69
CA LYS A 131 6.40 -7.99 3.63
C LYS A 131 5.83 -7.69 2.25
N ARG A 132 4.51 -7.47 2.18
CA ARG A 132 3.87 -7.08 0.93
C ARG A 132 4.34 -5.70 0.47
N LEU A 133 4.44 -4.73 1.36
CA LEU A 133 4.94 -3.39 1.05
C LEU A 133 6.42 -3.41 0.65
N GLU A 134 7.24 -4.20 1.34
CA GLU A 134 8.62 -4.47 0.98
C GLU A 134 8.73 -5.01 -0.45
N HIS A 135 7.99 -6.06 -0.76
CA HIS A 135 7.99 -6.67 -2.09
C HIS A 135 7.63 -5.65 -3.18
N LEU A 136 6.55 -4.89 -2.99
CA LEU A 136 6.11 -3.89 -3.96
C LEU A 136 7.19 -2.82 -4.22
N LEU A 137 7.81 -2.32 -3.17
CA LEU A 137 8.82 -1.27 -3.28
C LEU A 137 10.12 -1.79 -3.88
N THR A 138 10.59 -2.96 -3.44
CA THR A 138 11.82 -3.55 -3.96
C THR A 138 11.69 -3.95 -5.42
N GLU A 139 10.55 -4.48 -5.87
CA GLU A 139 10.27 -4.75 -7.28
C GLU A 139 10.35 -3.46 -8.14
N GLU A 140 9.81 -2.36 -7.66
CA GLU A 140 9.90 -1.09 -8.40
C GLU A 140 11.34 -0.55 -8.44
N ILE A 141 12.09 -0.65 -7.33
CA ILE A 141 13.52 -0.28 -7.30
C ILE A 141 14.31 -1.13 -8.31
N LEU A 142 14.10 -2.45 -8.31
CA LEU A 142 14.75 -3.37 -9.23
C LEU A 142 14.42 -3.05 -10.69
N ARG A 143 13.19 -2.65 -10.97
CA ARG A 143 12.77 -2.20 -12.31
C ARG A 143 13.56 -0.97 -12.76
N ARG A 144 13.84 -0.03 -11.86
CA ARG A 144 14.67 1.16 -12.16
C ARG A 144 16.13 0.76 -12.39
N LEU A 145 16.65 -0.13 -11.57
CA LEU A 145 18.03 -0.61 -11.67
C LEU A 145 18.28 -1.52 -12.88
N ALA A 146 17.25 -2.01 -13.55
CA ALA A 146 17.40 -2.88 -14.73
C ALA A 146 18.18 -2.23 -15.90
N ALA A 147 18.22 -0.89 -15.96
CA ALA A 147 19.00 -0.14 -16.94
C ALA A 147 20.44 0.15 -16.47
N SER A 148 20.75 -0.08 -15.19
CA SER A 148 22.09 0.12 -14.62
C SER A 148 23.05 -1.00 -15.03
N ARG A 149 24.35 -0.80 -14.77
CA ARG A 149 25.40 -1.81 -15.01
C ARG A 149 25.60 -2.77 -13.83
N LEU A 150 24.78 -2.68 -12.80
CA LEU A 150 24.90 -3.50 -11.60
C LEU A 150 24.64 -4.98 -11.92
N ALA A 151 25.39 -5.86 -11.27
CA ALA A 151 25.07 -7.27 -11.24
C ALA A 151 23.70 -7.50 -10.54
N LYS A 152 23.03 -8.60 -10.87
CA LYS A 152 21.68 -8.89 -10.37
C LYS A 152 21.64 -8.98 -8.85
N ASP A 153 22.68 -9.51 -8.23
CA ASP A 153 22.75 -9.64 -6.78
C ASP A 153 23.02 -8.27 -6.12
N GLU A 154 23.92 -7.45 -6.68
CA GLU A 154 24.15 -6.07 -6.24
C GLU A 154 22.87 -5.22 -6.31
N SER A 155 22.08 -5.40 -7.38
CA SER A 155 20.79 -4.70 -7.52
C SER A 155 19.80 -5.12 -6.42
N ARG A 156 19.77 -6.39 -6.03
CA ARG A 156 18.92 -6.87 -4.93
C ARG A 156 19.40 -6.36 -3.57
N ASP A 157 20.71 -6.37 -3.35
CA ASP A 157 21.30 -5.85 -2.12
C ASP A 157 20.99 -4.36 -1.96
N LEU A 158 21.19 -3.56 -3.02
CA LEU A 158 20.84 -2.14 -3.01
C LEU A 158 19.34 -1.92 -2.74
N ALA A 159 18.45 -2.67 -3.39
CA ALA A 159 17.01 -2.54 -3.18
C ALA A 159 16.62 -2.87 -1.73
N GLY A 160 17.21 -3.92 -1.14
CA GLY A 160 16.98 -4.31 0.24
C GLY A 160 17.48 -3.26 1.23
N VAL A 161 18.72 -2.77 1.04
CA VAL A 161 19.29 -1.72 1.90
C VAL A 161 18.47 -0.43 1.81
N LEU A 162 18.05 -0.01 0.61
CA LEU A 162 17.23 1.17 0.43
C LEU A 162 15.85 1.03 1.11
N TYR A 163 15.22 -0.15 1.01
CA TYR A 163 13.95 -0.41 1.70
C TYR A 163 14.10 -0.27 3.22
N HIS A 164 15.12 -0.90 3.83
CA HIS A 164 15.32 -0.83 5.26
C HIS A 164 15.67 0.58 5.75
N ALA A 165 16.49 1.31 4.99
CA ALA A 165 16.80 2.71 5.28
C ALA A 165 15.54 3.59 5.21
N TYR A 166 14.71 3.41 4.18
CA TYR A 166 13.43 4.08 4.03
C TYR A 166 12.47 3.80 5.19
N LEU A 167 12.35 2.53 5.60
CA LEU A 167 11.52 2.15 6.74
C LEU A 167 12.02 2.79 8.04
N GLY A 168 13.34 2.80 8.26
CA GLY A 168 13.97 3.47 9.41
C GLY A 168 13.69 4.98 9.44
N LEU A 169 13.74 5.64 8.29
CA LEU A 169 13.40 7.06 8.17
C LEU A 169 11.92 7.33 8.49
N LEU A 170 11.01 6.50 8.01
CA LEU A 170 9.58 6.62 8.33
C LEU A 170 9.30 6.42 9.83
N ILE A 171 9.97 5.47 10.47
CA ILE A 171 9.86 5.25 11.92
C ILE A 171 10.39 6.48 12.68
N GLY A 172 11.58 6.98 12.32
CA GLY A 172 12.15 8.18 12.93
C GLY A 172 11.23 9.40 12.80
N TRP A 173 10.64 9.59 11.62
CA TRP A 173 9.66 10.66 11.40
C TRP A 173 8.36 10.42 12.17
N ALA A 174 7.83 9.21 12.21
CA ALA A 174 6.60 8.88 12.95
C ALA A 174 6.78 9.10 14.47
N THR A 175 7.97 8.87 15.00
CA THR A 175 8.33 9.14 16.40
C THR A 175 8.75 10.60 16.67
N ARG A 176 8.63 11.49 15.67
CA ARG A 176 9.00 12.91 15.76
C ARG A 176 10.50 13.17 15.94
N LEU A 177 11.36 12.21 15.62
CA LEU A 177 12.81 12.41 15.55
C LEU A 177 13.17 13.36 14.40
N TYR A 178 12.41 13.32 13.30
CA TYR A 178 12.56 14.16 12.11
C TYR A 178 11.28 14.95 11.83
N SER A 179 11.43 16.18 11.38
CA SER A 179 10.37 16.93 10.69
C SER A 179 10.10 16.33 9.31
N SER A 180 8.99 16.73 8.67
CA SER A 180 8.68 16.29 7.30
C SER A 180 9.71 16.77 6.27
N GLN A 181 10.36 17.90 6.50
CA GLN A 181 11.42 18.37 5.63
C GLN A 181 12.70 17.55 5.82
N GLU A 182 13.11 17.33 7.07
CA GLU A 182 14.28 16.51 7.39
C GLU A 182 14.11 15.07 6.87
N LEU A 183 12.91 14.48 6.93
CA LEU A 183 12.62 13.18 6.35
C LEU A 183 13.00 13.13 4.86
N LYS A 184 12.56 14.14 4.07
CA LYS A 184 12.85 14.23 2.64
C LYS A 184 14.33 14.44 2.35
N ASP A 185 14.99 15.30 3.12
CA ASP A 185 16.41 15.61 2.96
C ASP A 185 17.28 14.41 3.32
N GLN A 186 16.96 13.69 4.38
CA GLN A 186 17.63 12.44 4.77
C GLN A 186 17.45 11.35 3.73
N ALA A 187 16.23 11.18 3.20
CA ALA A 187 15.97 10.19 2.16
C ALA A 187 16.83 10.45 0.91
N ARG A 188 16.88 11.71 0.44
CA ARG A 188 17.72 12.11 -0.68
C ARG A 188 19.20 11.87 -0.41
N THR A 189 19.67 12.23 0.78
CA THR A 189 21.05 12.02 1.19
C THR A 189 21.45 10.55 1.19
N ILE A 190 20.59 9.68 1.72
CA ILE A 190 20.83 8.23 1.77
C ILE A 190 20.84 7.65 0.35
N ILE A 191 19.88 8.01 -0.49
CA ILE A 191 19.81 7.53 -1.87
C ILE A 191 21.05 7.90 -2.63
N ASN A 192 21.46 9.18 -2.61
CA ASN A 192 22.68 9.63 -3.29
C ASN A 192 23.94 8.89 -2.80
N ARG A 193 24.03 8.60 -1.50
CA ARG A 193 25.15 7.82 -0.95
C ARG A 193 25.13 6.38 -1.43
N LEU A 194 23.97 5.76 -1.50
CA LEU A 194 23.84 4.39 -2.01
C LEU A 194 24.13 4.32 -3.51
N GLU A 195 23.60 5.24 -4.31
CA GLU A 195 23.90 5.33 -5.74
C GLU A 195 25.40 5.46 -5.98
N ASN A 196 26.08 6.34 -5.24
CA ASN A 196 27.53 6.50 -5.34
C ASN A 196 28.29 5.25 -4.88
N ALA A 197 27.90 4.62 -3.77
CA ALA A 197 28.58 3.44 -3.22
C ALA A 197 28.47 2.22 -4.14
N PHE A 198 27.34 2.06 -4.83
CA PHE A 198 27.12 0.97 -5.79
C PHE A 198 27.50 1.37 -7.24
N GLY A 199 27.92 2.60 -7.48
CA GLY A 199 28.28 3.07 -8.83
C GLY A 199 27.08 3.13 -9.79
N VAL A 200 25.88 3.40 -9.25
CA VAL A 200 24.64 3.51 -10.04
C VAL A 200 24.68 4.76 -10.91
N GLN A 201 24.48 4.56 -12.21
CA GLN A 201 24.26 5.62 -13.19
C GLN A 201 22.92 5.33 -13.87
N LEU A 202 21.89 6.11 -13.54
CA LEU A 202 20.53 6.03 -14.09
C LEU A 202 20.28 7.17 -15.06
#